data_ecf0f1650810a02962a518d350e88f31
#
_entry.id   ecf0f1650810a02962a518d350e88f31
#
_cell.length_a   1.000
_cell.length_b   1.000
_cell.length_c   1.000
_cell.angle_alpha   90.00
_cell.angle_beta   90.00
_cell.angle_gamma   90.00
#
_symmetry.space_group_name_H-M   'P 1'
#
loop_
_entity.id
_entity.type
_entity.pdbx_description
1 polymer ?
#
loop_
_entity_poly.entity_id
_entity_poly.type
_entity_poly.pdbx_seq_one_letter_code
_entity_poly.pdbx_strand_id
1 'polypeptide(L)'
;ILHCYGSHFSYHQRYPREFARFLPDDDVAIAAKHRDKLLNAYDNSVLYTDHFLARTIEYLRGMSDTRSALLYCADHGEDLIDDERERFLHASPTTTAWQLHVAGLAWFSDAYRREFPGKAEAALRNAAAPATTHAMFHTMADIASIRGGEYLRTSVSLVSDDFDRTAPRCYLNDHNEAVPYPRSGLR
;
A
#
# COMPACT_ATOMS: atom_id res chain seq x y z
N ILE A 1 2.33 15.55 -1.92
CA ILE A 1 2.02 14.35 -1.10
C ILE A 1 0.60 14.51 -0.60
N LEU A 2 -0.22 13.47 -0.80
CA LEU A 2 -1.55 13.37 -0.24
C LEU A 2 -1.50 12.33 0.89
N HIS A 3 -1.95 12.72 2.08
CA HIS A 3 -2.08 11.81 3.21
C HIS A 3 -3.57 11.52 3.42
N CYS A 4 -3.94 10.26 3.20
CA CYS A 4 -5.32 9.80 3.37
C CYS A 4 -5.47 9.13 4.72
N TYR A 5 -6.61 9.35 5.38
CA TYR A 5 -6.94 8.63 6.61
C TYR A 5 -7.19 7.13 6.35
N GLY A 6 -7.59 6.81 5.11
CA GLY A 6 -7.74 5.44 4.64
C GLY A 6 -8.69 4.60 5.49
N SER A 7 -8.31 3.35 5.69
CA SER A 7 -9.08 2.37 6.47
C SER A 7 -8.69 2.36 7.96
N HIS A 8 -8.39 3.52 8.55
CA HIS A 8 -8.13 3.63 9.98
C HIS A 8 -9.39 3.35 10.81
N PHE A 9 -9.29 2.62 11.88
CA PHE A 9 -10.41 2.35 12.81
C PHE A 9 -10.99 3.67 13.39
N SER A 10 -12.33 3.87 13.57
CA SER A 10 -13.44 2.97 13.26
C SER A 10 -13.78 3.04 11.77
N TYR A 11 -13.79 1.92 11.10
CA TYR A 11 -13.89 1.83 9.64
C TYR A 11 -15.18 2.42 9.10
N HIS A 12 -16.35 2.18 9.74
CA HIS A 12 -17.66 2.69 9.30
C HIS A 12 -17.73 4.22 9.21
N GLN A 13 -16.77 4.94 9.80
CA GLN A 13 -16.66 6.40 9.73
C GLN A 13 -15.77 6.87 8.55
N ARG A 14 -15.20 5.96 7.77
CA ARG A 14 -14.19 6.27 6.75
C ARG A 14 -14.74 6.40 5.35
N TYR A 15 -16.03 6.19 5.14
CA TYR A 15 -16.70 6.30 3.85
C TYR A 15 -18.10 6.92 4.01
N PRO A 16 -18.58 7.64 2.98
CA PRO A 16 -19.96 8.12 2.95
C PRO A 16 -20.91 6.95 2.66
N ARG A 17 -22.18 7.09 3.07
CA ARG A 17 -23.19 6.01 3.04
C ARG A 17 -23.39 5.37 1.67
N GLU A 18 -23.23 6.12 0.59
CA GLU A 18 -23.33 5.62 -0.77
C GLU A 18 -22.25 4.58 -1.13
N PHE A 19 -21.18 4.51 -0.34
CA PHE A 19 -20.12 3.51 -0.48
C PHE A 19 -20.31 2.28 0.41
N ALA A 20 -21.36 2.22 1.22
CA ALA A 20 -21.71 1.05 2.01
C ALA A 20 -22.29 -0.06 1.12
N ARG A 21 -21.42 -0.85 0.50
CA ARG A 21 -21.77 -1.96 -0.39
C ARG A 21 -21.89 -3.28 0.35
N PHE A 22 -21.03 -3.49 1.34
CA PHE A 22 -21.00 -4.70 2.16
C PHE A 22 -21.77 -4.45 3.44
N LEU A 23 -22.81 -5.24 3.70
CA LEU A 23 -23.76 -5.02 4.80
C LEU A 23 -24.03 -6.32 5.56
N PRO A 24 -24.32 -6.25 6.87
CA PRO A 24 -24.37 -5.04 7.73
C PRO A 24 -22.98 -4.51 8.06
N ASP A 25 -22.86 -3.16 8.21
CA ASP A 25 -21.61 -2.44 8.45
C ASP A 25 -21.69 -1.46 9.64
N ASP A 26 -22.70 -1.63 10.48
CA ASP A 26 -22.96 -0.77 11.64
C ASP A 26 -21.81 -0.84 12.66
N ASP A 27 -21.67 0.25 13.42
CA ASP A 27 -20.68 0.33 14.49
C ASP A 27 -20.96 -0.70 15.58
N VAL A 28 -19.93 -1.46 15.91
CA VAL A 28 -20.01 -2.53 16.92
C VAL A 28 -18.75 -2.59 17.75
N ALA A 29 -18.86 -3.15 18.94
CA ALA A 29 -17.68 -3.46 19.74
C ALA A 29 -16.80 -4.50 19.05
N ILE A 30 -15.49 -4.35 19.22
CA ILE A 30 -14.50 -5.32 18.71
C ILE A 30 -14.70 -6.65 19.44
N ALA A 31 -15.21 -7.65 18.74
CA ALA A 31 -15.39 -9.00 19.25
C ALA A 31 -15.59 -9.98 18.09
N ALA A 32 -15.17 -11.22 18.26
CA ALA A 32 -15.29 -12.27 17.22
C ALA A 32 -16.73 -12.44 16.70
N LYS A 33 -17.74 -12.33 17.55
CA LYS A 33 -19.16 -12.37 17.16
C LYS A 33 -19.60 -11.25 16.22
N HIS A 34 -18.82 -10.19 16.08
CA HIS A 34 -19.10 -9.04 15.21
C HIS A 34 -18.15 -8.97 14.00
N ARG A 35 -17.33 -10.01 13.79
CA ARG A 35 -16.33 -10.06 12.74
C ARG A 35 -16.88 -9.68 11.37
N ASP A 36 -18.00 -10.22 10.96
CA ASP A 36 -18.57 -9.95 9.62
C ASP A 36 -18.92 -8.47 9.43
N LYS A 37 -19.44 -7.82 10.47
CA LYS A 37 -19.72 -6.37 10.43
C LYS A 37 -18.45 -5.53 10.35
N LEU A 38 -17.43 -5.91 11.11
CA LEU A 38 -16.12 -5.26 11.09
C LEU A 38 -15.45 -5.40 9.72
N LEU A 39 -15.49 -6.60 9.13
CA LEU A 39 -15.00 -6.86 7.77
C LEU A 39 -15.75 -6.03 6.73
N ASN A 40 -17.09 -6.04 6.76
CA ASN A 40 -17.90 -5.27 5.83
C ASN A 40 -17.57 -3.78 5.89
N ALA A 41 -17.42 -3.22 7.09
CA ALA A 41 -17.04 -1.83 7.27
C ALA A 41 -15.61 -1.56 6.77
N TYR A 42 -14.67 -2.47 7.02
CA TYR A 42 -13.31 -2.38 6.48
C TYR A 42 -13.31 -2.40 4.95
N ASP A 43 -13.99 -3.36 4.33
CA ASP A 43 -14.07 -3.50 2.88
C ASP A 43 -14.71 -2.27 2.21
N ASN A 44 -15.75 -1.69 2.83
CA ASN A 44 -16.34 -0.44 2.37
C ASN A 44 -15.34 0.73 2.44
N SER A 45 -14.49 0.79 3.47
CA SER A 45 -13.44 1.81 3.59
C SER A 45 -12.34 1.65 2.54
N VAL A 46 -11.98 0.41 2.20
CA VAL A 46 -11.05 0.10 1.11
C VAL A 46 -11.66 0.48 -0.24
N LEU A 47 -12.93 0.17 -0.48
CA LEU A 47 -13.68 0.56 -1.68
C LEU A 47 -13.68 2.09 -1.86
N TYR A 48 -13.84 2.85 -0.77
CA TYR A 48 -13.78 4.31 -0.84
C TYR A 48 -12.37 4.83 -1.11
N THR A 49 -11.35 4.19 -0.57
CA THR A 49 -9.94 4.50 -0.89
C THR A 49 -9.63 4.24 -2.37
N ASP A 50 -10.13 3.13 -2.93
CA ASP A 50 -10.02 2.83 -4.37
C ASP A 50 -10.69 3.91 -5.23
N HIS A 51 -11.91 4.33 -4.85
CA HIS A 51 -12.60 5.44 -5.52
C HIS A 51 -11.76 6.73 -5.49
N PHE A 52 -11.17 7.08 -4.34
CA PHE A 52 -10.30 8.26 -4.22
C PHE A 52 -9.09 8.19 -5.16
N LEU A 53 -8.43 7.02 -5.24
CA LEU A 53 -7.30 6.80 -6.14
C LEU A 53 -7.74 6.89 -7.61
N ALA A 54 -8.88 6.29 -7.96
CA ALA A 54 -9.44 6.36 -9.30
C ALA A 54 -9.73 7.82 -9.72
N ARG A 55 -10.36 8.60 -8.85
CA ARG A 55 -10.61 10.04 -9.10
C ARG A 55 -9.33 10.85 -9.25
N THR A 56 -8.31 10.54 -8.46
CA THR A 56 -6.99 11.17 -8.58
C THR A 56 -6.33 10.85 -9.91
N ILE A 57 -6.39 9.60 -10.35
CA ILE A 57 -5.89 9.17 -11.66
C ILE A 57 -6.64 9.85 -12.80
N GLU A 58 -7.97 9.95 -12.72
CA GLU A 58 -8.79 10.66 -13.72
C GLU A 58 -8.40 12.13 -13.82
N TYR A 59 -8.20 12.81 -12.70
CA TYR A 59 -7.73 14.19 -12.67
C TYR A 59 -6.37 14.34 -13.36
N LEU A 60 -5.40 13.48 -13.00
CA LEU A 60 -4.07 13.49 -13.63
C LEU A 60 -4.12 13.15 -15.12
N ARG A 61 -5.01 12.23 -15.53
CA ARG A 61 -5.23 11.87 -16.94
C ARG A 61 -5.77 13.05 -17.75
N GLY A 62 -6.60 13.91 -17.15
CA GLY A 62 -7.09 15.14 -17.76
C GLY A 62 -6.01 16.17 -18.08
N MET A 63 -4.80 16.05 -17.49
CA MET A 63 -3.63 16.88 -17.78
C MET A 63 -2.85 16.30 -18.99
N SER A 64 -3.42 16.37 -20.21
CA SER A 64 -3.02 15.60 -21.39
C SER A 64 -1.53 15.70 -21.76
N ASP A 65 -0.91 16.88 -21.59
CA ASP A 65 0.49 17.10 -21.97
C ASP A 65 1.47 17.07 -20.79
N THR A 66 0.98 16.66 -19.61
CA THR A 66 1.78 16.61 -18.40
C THR A 66 2.32 15.21 -18.15
N ARG A 67 3.62 15.14 -17.91
CA ARG A 67 4.29 13.89 -17.48
C ARG A 67 3.95 13.64 -16.02
N SER A 68 2.84 12.95 -15.79
CA SER A 68 2.32 12.67 -14.45
C SER A 68 2.56 11.22 -14.05
N ALA A 69 2.85 11.02 -12.78
CA ALA A 69 2.89 9.72 -12.13
C ALA A 69 2.20 9.79 -10.77
N LEU A 70 1.59 8.69 -10.36
CA LEU A 70 1.06 8.48 -9.03
C LEU A 70 1.71 7.25 -8.43
N LEU A 71 2.21 7.37 -7.21
CA LEU A 71 2.68 6.25 -6.40
C LEU A 71 1.86 6.23 -5.12
N TYR A 72 1.21 5.11 -4.84
CA TYR A 72 0.45 4.88 -3.62
C TYR A 72 1.03 3.69 -2.87
N CYS A 73 1.03 3.79 -1.56
CA CYS A 73 1.33 2.69 -0.65
C CYS A 73 0.53 2.87 0.63
N ALA A 74 -0.08 1.79 1.13
CA ALA A 74 -0.56 1.77 2.49
C ALA A 74 0.63 1.69 3.46
N ASP A 75 0.50 2.29 4.64
CA ASP A 75 1.52 2.28 5.69
C ASP A 75 1.60 0.93 6.40
N HIS A 76 0.45 0.33 6.71
CA HIS A 76 0.31 -1.00 7.28
C HIS A 76 -1.01 -1.65 6.86
N GLY A 77 -1.14 -2.93 7.12
CA GLY A 77 -2.41 -3.64 7.06
C GLY A 77 -3.02 -3.81 8.46
N GLU A 78 -4.04 -4.65 8.57
CA GLU A 78 -4.81 -4.86 9.80
C GLU A 78 -5.05 -6.35 10.05
N ASP A 79 -5.03 -6.76 11.31
CA ASP A 79 -5.66 -8.00 11.74
C ASP A 79 -7.16 -7.77 11.92
N LEU A 80 -8.00 -8.62 11.35
CA LEU A 80 -9.46 -8.50 11.36
C LEU A 80 -10.12 -9.77 11.92
N ILE A 81 -9.54 -10.31 12.99
CA ILE A 81 -9.98 -11.58 13.58
C ILE A 81 -9.85 -12.70 12.52
N ASP A 82 -8.68 -12.77 11.87
CA ASP A 82 -8.46 -13.63 10.71
C ASP A 82 -8.17 -15.10 11.10
N ASP A 83 -7.77 -15.33 12.33
CA ASP A 83 -7.44 -16.66 12.84
C ASP A 83 -7.92 -16.87 14.29
N GLU A 84 -7.62 -18.05 14.84
CA GLU A 84 -7.98 -18.48 16.20
C GLU A 84 -7.42 -17.60 17.33
N ARG A 85 -6.47 -16.72 17.03
CA ARG A 85 -5.90 -15.76 17.98
C ARG A 85 -6.79 -14.56 18.20
N GLU A 86 -7.83 -14.39 17.37
CA GLU A 86 -8.82 -13.31 17.43
C GLU A 86 -8.22 -11.90 17.51
N ARG A 87 -7.07 -11.68 16.85
CA ARG A 87 -6.43 -10.37 16.85
C ARG A 87 -7.21 -9.36 16.02
N PHE A 88 -7.10 -8.12 16.43
CA PHE A 88 -7.73 -7.00 15.76
C PHE A 88 -6.82 -5.78 15.77
N LEU A 89 -6.85 -4.98 14.70
CA LEU A 89 -5.96 -3.83 14.46
C LEU A 89 -4.50 -4.24 14.17
N HIS A 90 -3.61 -3.30 14.36
CA HIS A 90 -2.17 -3.42 14.21
C HIS A 90 -1.46 -3.10 15.54
N ALA A 91 -0.12 -3.03 15.51
CA ALA A 91 0.71 -2.78 16.69
C ALA A 91 0.54 -3.83 17.81
N SER A 92 0.20 -5.06 17.44
CA SER A 92 0.26 -6.19 18.36
C SER A 92 1.72 -6.56 18.66
N PRO A 93 2.05 -7.04 19.87
CA PRO A 93 3.40 -7.54 20.18
C PRO A 93 3.88 -8.65 19.24
N THR A 94 2.96 -9.30 18.56
CA THR A 94 3.29 -10.32 17.55
C THR A 94 2.78 -9.86 16.18
N THR A 95 3.69 -9.48 15.31
CA THR A 95 3.39 -9.05 13.95
C THR A 95 2.85 -10.22 13.12
N THR A 96 1.84 -9.94 12.29
CA THR A 96 1.24 -10.91 11.36
C THR A 96 1.50 -10.54 9.91
N ALA A 97 1.25 -11.48 9.01
CA ALA A 97 1.30 -11.20 7.57
C ALA A 97 0.23 -10.17 7.17
N TRP A 98 -0.94 -10.16 7.79
CA TRP A 98 -2.02 -9.20 7.51
C TRP A 98 -1.63 -7.75 7.84
N GLN A 99 -0.84 -7.53 8.89
CA GLN A 99 -0.33 -6.21 9.22
C GLN A 99 0.77 -5.73 8.26
N LEU A 100 1.56 -6.64 7.69
CA LEU A 100 2.73 -6.31 6.87
C LEU A 100 2.47 -6.32 5.36
N HIS A 101 1.46 -7.08 4.90
CA HIS A 101 1.15 -7.19 3.48
C HIS A 101 0.29 -6.01 3.03
N VAL A 102 0.94 -4.97 2.55
CA VAL A 102 0.29 -3.71 2.16
C VAL A 102 0.08 -3.61 0.66
N ALA A 103 -0.96 -2.87 0.26
CA ALA A 103 -1.21 -2.55 -1.13
C ALA A 103 -0.27 -1.45 -1.61
N GLY A 104 0.29 -1.65 -2.82
CA GLY A 104 1.06 -0.65 -3.54
C GLY A 104 0.54 -0.49 -4.95
N LEU A 105 0.53 0.75 -5.47
CA LEU A 105 0.10 1.05 -6.84
C LEU A 105 0.98 2.12 -7.45
N ALA A 106 1.38 1.92 -8.71
CA ALA A 106 2.00 2.94 -9.53
C ALA A 106 1.16 3.16 -10.79
N TRP A 107 0.91 4.41 -11.13
CA TRP A 107 0.27 4.81 -12.37
C TRP A 107 1.10 5.88 -13.07
N PHE A 108 1.13 5.81 -14.41
CA PHE A 108 1.88 6.73 -15.25
C PHE A 108 1.01 7.24 -16.40
N SER A 109 1.04 8.56 -16.66
CA SER A 109 0.37 9.13 -17.85
C SER A 109 1.03 8.64 -19.14
N ASP A 110 0.30 8.74 -20.25
CA ASP A 110 0.85 8.38 -21.56
C ASP A 110 2.04 9.27 -21.94
N ALA A 111 2.03 10.54 -21.56
CA ALA A 111 3.18 11.43 -21.73
C ALA A 111 4.40 10.97 -20.95
N TYR A 112 4.20 10.50 -19.70
CA TYR A 112 5.29 9.94 -18.90
C TYR A 112 5.85 8.64 -19.53
N ARG A 113 4.97 7.74 -19.97
CA ARG A 113 5.38 6.46 -20.58
C ARG A 113 6.15 6.66 -21.88
N ARG A 114 5.79 7.67 -22.69
CA ARG A 114 6.54 8.01 -23.90
C ARG A 114 7.93 8.55 -23.59
N GLU A 115 8.06 9.36 -22.57
CA GLU A 115 9.35 9.98 -22.17
C GLU A 115 10.27 8.99 -21.44
N PHE A 116 9.69 8.14 -20.59
CA PHE A 116 10.42 7.21 -19.73
C PHE A 116 9.92 5.77 -19.88
N PRO A 117 9.95 5.18 -21.10
CA PRO A 117 9.38 3.85 -21.33
C PRO A 117 10.03 2.78 -20.44
N GLY A 118 11.35 2.83 -20.27
CA GLY A 118 12.09 1.87 -19.43
C GLY A 118 11.61 1.84 -17.99
N LYS A 119 11.25 3.00 -17.40
CA LYS A 119 10.74 3.04 -16.02
C LYS A 119 9.35 2.40 -15.90
N ALA A 120 8.46 2.68 -16.85
CA ALA A 120 7.14 2.08 -16.85
C ALA A 120 7.18 0.57 -17.04
N GLU A 121 8.06 0.08 -17.92
CA GLU A 121 8.30 -1.35 -18.14
C GLU A 121 8.95 -2.02 -16.93
N ALA A 122 9.93 -1.37 -16.30
CA ALA A 122 10.55 -1.89 -15.06
C ALA A 122 9.52 -2.01 -13.93
N ALA A 123 8.61 -1.02 -13.77
CA ALA A 123 7.52 -1.10 -12.82
C ALA A 123 6.66 -2.36 -13.02
N LEU A 124 6.29 -2.67 -14.26
CA LEU A 124 5.53 -3.88 -14.59
C LEU A 124 6.31 -5.15 -14.27
N ARG A 125 7.59 -5.22 -14.65
CA ARG A 125 8.45 -6.38 -14.36
C ARG A 125 8.63 -6.60 -12.86
N ASN A 126 8.63 -5.54 -12.07
CA ASN A 126 8.86 -5.58 -10.62
C ASN A 126 7.57 -5.62 -9.80
N ALA A 127 6.38 -5.53 -10.42
CA ALA A 127 5.09 -5.46 -9.72
C ALA A 127 4.82 -6.64 -8.77
N ALA A 128 5.27 -7.84 -9.12
CA ALA A 128 5.15 -9.03 -8.28
C ALA A 128 6.43 -9.37 -7.49
N ALA A 129 7.44 -8.52 -7.55
CA ALA A 129 8.68 -8.77 -6.85
C ALA A 129 8.54 -8.51 -5.34
N PRO A 130 9.24 -9.29 -4.50
CA PRO A 130 9.27 -9.02 -3.07
C PRO A 130 9.88 -7.64 -2.79
N ALA A 131 9.10 -6.76 -2.18
CA ALA A 131 9.52 -5.41 -1.83
C ALA A 131 9.11 -5.07 -0.40
N THR A 132 9.61 -3.95 0.11
CA THR A 132 9.19 -3.34 1.38
C THR A 132 8.88 -1.87 1.16
N THR A 133 8.19 -1.24 2.10
CA THR A 133 7.88 0.19 2.05
C THR A 133 9.15 1.08 1.97
N HIS A 134 10.32 0.55 2.35
CA HIS A 134 11.61 1.20 2.13
C HIS A 134 11.86 1.55 0.64
N ALA A 135 11.31 0.77 -0.29
CA ALA A 135 11.43 1.05 -1.72
C ALA A 135 10.71 2.33 -2.16
N MET A 136 9.71 2.81 -1.39
CA MET A 136 8.87 3.95 -1.79
C MET A 136 9.68 5.23 -2.01
N PHE A 137 10.59 5.57 -1.10
CA PHE A 137 11.45 6.75 -1.24
C PHE A 137 12.31 6.68 -2.50
N HIS A 138 12.99 5.57 -2.72
CA HIS A 138 13.85 5.37 -3.88
C HIS A 138 13.06 5.36 -5.19
N THR A 139 11.92 4.70 -5.20
CA THR A 139 11.01 4.64 -6.36
C THR A 139 10.45 6.02 -6.71
N MET A 140 10.00 6.78 -5.72
CA MET A 140 9.46 8.14 -5.94
C MET A 140 10.53 9.08 -6.50
N ALA A 141 11.73 9.06 -5.94
CA ALA A 141 12.85 9.88 -6.41
C ALA A 141 13.28 9.49 -7.83
N ASP A 142 13.31 8.18 -8.14
CA ASP A 142 13.62 7.69 -9.46
C ASP A 142 12.52 8.05 -10.49
N ILE A 143 11.24 7.90 -10.15
CA ILE A 143 10.11 8.38 -10.98
C ILE A 143 10.31 9.86 -11.34
N ALA A 144 10.68 10.69 -10.37
CA ALA A 144 10.94 12.11 -10.56
C ALA A 144 12.29 12.41 -11.24
N SER A 145 13.08 11.38 -11.59
CA SER A 145 14.44 11.53 -12.15
C SER A 145 15.38 12.34 -11.26
N ILE A 146 15.14 12.36 -9.96
CA ILE A 146 16.01 12.98 -8.96
C ILE A 146 17.26 12.12 -8.82
N ARG A 147 18.42 12.75 -8.84
CA ARG A 147 19.73 12.12 -8.61
C ARG A 147 20.27 12.60 -7.28
N GLY A 148 20.53 11.69 -6.36
CA GLY A 148 20.90 12.02 -4.98
C GLY A 148 22.18 11.33 -4.48
N GLY A 149 23.13 11.02 -5.38
CA GLY A 149 24.39 10.40 -4.98
C GLY A 149 24.17 9.10 -4.18
N GLU A 150 24.85 8.98 -3.05
CA GLU A 150 24.81 7.78 -2.21
C GLU A 150 23.45 7.50 -1.51
N TYR A 151 22.58 8.51 -1.42
CA TYR A 151 21.28 8.36 -0.75
C TYR A 151 20.21 7.69 -1.63
N LEU A 152 20.38 7.70 -2.95
CA LEU A 152 19.43 7.11 -3.88
C LEU A 152 20.02 5.87 -4.53
N ARG A 153 19.36 4.73 -4.31
CA ARG A 153 19.80 3.43 -4.82
C ARG A 153 18.82 2.90 -5.85
N THR A 154 19.26 2.77 -7.10
CA THR A 154 18.47 2.17 -8.18
C THR A 154 18.14 0.70 -7.90
N SER A 155 19.01 0.00 -7.19
CA SER A 155 18.77 -1.38 -6.75
C SER A 155 17.62 -1.56 -5.76
N VAL A 156 17.05 -0.44 -5.25
CA VAL A 156 15.87 -0.43 -4.36
C VAL A 156 14.65 0.17 -5.06
N SER A 157 14.82 0.82 -6.21
CA SER A 157 13.73 1.44 -6.96
C SER A 157 12.93 0.42 -7.76
N LEU A 158 11.61 0.37 -7.56
CA LEU A 158 10.70 -0.52 -8.30
C LEU A 158 10.53 -0.13 -9.78
N VAL A 159 11.00 1.05 -10.19
CA VAL A 159 10.99 1.51 -11.59
C VAL A 159 12.37 1.40 -12.24
N SER A 160 13.28 0.65 -11.63
CA SER A 160 14.62 0.41 -12.14
C SER A 160 14.80 -1.05 -12.61
N ASP A 161 15.58 -1.24 -13.67
CA ASP A 161 16.02 -2.56 -14.11
C ASP A 161 17.02 -3.19 -13.13
N ASP A 162 17.72 -2.36 -12.36
CA ASP A 162 18.70 -2.78 -11.35
C ASP A 162 18.01 -3.26 -10.05
N PHE A 163 16.68 -3.25 -9.95
CA PHE A 163 15.97 -3.63 -8.72
C PHE A 163 16.39 -5.03 -8.23
N ASP A 164 16.94 -5.09 -7.03
CA ASP A 164 17.41 -6.35 -6.42
C ASP A 164 16.23 -7.13 -5.81
N ARG A 165 15.72 -8.10 -6.58
CA ARG A 165 14.63 -9.00 -6.17
C ARG A 165 15.06 -10.02 -5.12
N THR A 166 16.35 -10.12 -4.83
CA THR A 166 16.92 -11.09 -3.90
C THR A 166 17.26 -10.48 -2.55
N ALA A 167 17.20 -9.15 -2.45
CA ALA A 167 17.50 -8.44 -1.22
C ALA A 167 16.67 -8.97 -0.04
N PRO A 168 17.27 -9.17 1.13
CA PRO A 168 16.53 -9.59 2.31
C PRO A 168 15.52 -8.51 2.71
N ARG A 169 14.31 -8.95 3.06
CA ARG A 169 13.26 -8.07 3.57
C ARG A 169 13.28 -8.07 5.08
N CYS A 170 13.11 -6.89 5.66
CA CYS A 170 12.92 -6.72 7.09
C CYS A 170 11.64 -5.91 7.34
N TYR A 171 11.07 -6.08 8.51
CA TYR A 171 10.04 -5.21 9.06
C TYR A 171 10.51 -4.65 10.40
N LEU A 172 9.92 -3.57 10.85
CA LEU A 172 10.15 -3.05 12.19
C LEU A 172 9.15 -3.71 13.15
N ASN A 173 9.66 -4.21 14.28
CA ASN A 173 8.81 -4.68 15.36
C ASN A 173 8.35 -3.49 16.23
N ASP A 174 7.57 -3.76 17.28
CA ASP A 174 7.06 -2.79 18.25
C ASP A 174 8.16 -2.09 19.08
N HIS A 175 9.38 -2.63 19.07
CA HIS A 175 10.57 -2.04 19.67
C HIS A 175 11.44 -1.23 18.68
N ASN A 176 10.95 -1.00 17.44
CA ASN A 176 11.70 -0.37 16.35
C ASN A 176 12.98 -1.12 15.94
N GLU A 177 13.02 -2.44 16.14
CA GLU A 177 14.11 -3.29 15.69
C GLU A 177 13.80 -3.87 14.31
N ALA A 178 14.81 -3.90 13.45
CA ALA A 178 14.69 -4.51 12.12
C ALA A 178 14.73 -6.05 12.25
N VAL A 179 13.60 -6.69 12.03
CA VAL A 179 13.46 -8.15 12.08
C VAL A 179 13.40 -8.70 10.65
N PRO A 180 14.19 -9.73 10.31
CA PRO A 180 14.12 -10.35 9.00
C PRO A 180 12.73 -10.95 8.74
N TYR A 181 12.14 -10.63 7.58
CA TYR A 181 10.90 -11.26 7.14
C TYR A 181 11.21 -12.70 6.69
N PRO A 182 10.59 -13.73 7.30
CA PRO A 182 10.92 -15.12 7.00
C PRO A 182 10.52 -15.48 5.57
N ARG A 183 11.34 -16.30 4.90
CA ARG A 183 11.06 -16.77 3.52
C ARG A 183 9.77 -17.59 3.44
N SER A 184 9.40 -18.28 4.51
CA SER A 184 8.15 -19.04 4.64
C SER A 184 6.90 -18.16 4.82
N GLY A 185 7.08 -16.83 4.94
CA GLY A 185 6.03 -15.90 5.36
C GLY A 185 5.77 -15.93 6.87
N LEU A 186 5.02 -14.93 7.34
CA LEU A 186 4.46 -14.93 8.69
C LEU A 186 3.10 -15.65 8.65
N ARG A 187 2.82 -16.38 9.71
CA ARG A 187 1.51 -17.04 9.92
C ARG A 187 0.65 -16.22 10.85
#